data_d96aa6aea436b40ebae2a0c606bba4fa
#
_entry.id   d96aa6aea436b40ebae2a0c606bba4fa
#
_cell.length_a   1.000
_cell.length_b   1.000
_cell.length_c   1.000
_cell.angle_alpha   90.00
_cell.angle_beta   90.00
_cell.angle_gamma   90.00
#
_symmetry.space_group_name_H-M   'P 1'
#
loop_
_entity.id
_entity.type
_entity.pdbx_description
1 polymer ?
#
loop_
_entity_poly.entity_id
_entity_poly.type
_entity_poly.pdbx_seq_one_letter_code
_entity_poly.pdbx_strand_id
1 'polypeptide(L)'
;MKRAFVCLLALCAAVLTACGHPAATLPLEGGEPAVSPAPEPWEITGQLAEYTGGHVDMALTIPDGWTWETLEEDGQAGLRFRKTEDPAVDFRLTCWTVGYGICGTGVTTEELTLSGGQQVWQHTEGSDDNIWVNIAFRDTPGSYVCMPEENGVMGRAAWDACRDEVLAILGTARIGRGILTEQAAVDLAAAQYDGAYDTAWGRYDVTTGCWAVTFSKGAVGGGNAAILYVDSGGAVSDERVWMCIEGPMEDTGAAN
;
A
#
# COMPACT_ATOMS: atom_id res chain seq x y z
N MET A 1 49.63 29.46 -6.45
CA MET A 1 48.32 28.79 -6.32
C MET A 1 47.61 28.47 -7.64
N LYS A 2 48.00 28.95 -8.82
CA LYS A 2 47.33 28.63 -10.12
C LYS A 2 47.81 27.35 -10.82
N ARG A 3 48.94 26.74 -10.41
CA ARG A 3 49.48 25.52 -11.04
C ARG A 3 49.00 24.21 -10.43
N ALA A 4 48.46 24.21 -9.23
CA ALA A 4 47.89 23.00 -8.58
C ALA A 4 46.50 22.63 -9.09
N PHE A 5 45.74 23.61 -9.60
CA PHE A 5 44.35 23.37 -10.07
C PHE A 5 44.29 22.69 -11.45
N VAL A 6 45.32 22.91 -12.28
CA VAL A 6 45.37 22.31 -13.63
C VAL A 6 45.74 20.82 -13.59
N CYS A 7 46.54 20.40 -12.60
CA CYS A 7 46.89 18.98 -12.44
C CYS A 7 45.74 18.14 -11.90
N LEU A 8 44.82 18.70 -11.12
CA LEU A 8 43.67 17.97 -10.58
C LEU A 8 42.61 17.70 -11.65
N LEU A 9 42.43 18.64 -12.58
CA LEU A 9 41.50 18.47 -13.71
C LEU A 9 42.01 17.44 -14.76
N ALA A 10 43.32 17.32 -14.92
CA ALA A 10 43.94 16.34 -15.81
C ALA A 10 43.81 14.90 -15.26
N LEU A 11 43.82 14.74 -13.94
CA LEU A 11 43.69 13.43 -13.30
C LEU A 11 42.24 12.90 -13.34
N CYS A 12 41.23 13.78 -13.26
CA CYS A 12 39.83 13.39 -13.40
C CYS A 12 39.43 12.98 -14.83
N ALA A 13 40.11 13.54 -15.86
CA ALA A 13 39.85 13.18 -17.25
C ALA A 13 40.44 11.80 -17.63
N ALA A 14 41.50 11.36 -16.93
CA ALA A 14 42.16 10.07 -17.21
C ALA A 14 41.40 8.87 -16.62
N VAL A 15 40.56 9.07 -15.60
CA VAL A 15 39.80 7.99 -14.96
C VAL A 15 38.50 7.66 -15.73
N LEU A 16 37.99 8.58 -16.55
CA LEU A 16 36.76 8.39 -17.32
C LEU A 16 36.95 7.64 -18.65
N THR A 17 38.20 7.41 -19.08
CA THR A 17 38.50 6.71 -20.35
C THR A 17 38.82 5.22 -20.18
N ALA A 18 38.86 4.68 -18.96
CA ALA A 18 39.26 3.28 -18.71
C ALA A 18 38.11 2.28 -18.55
N CYS A 19 36.84 2.70 -18.66
CA CYS A 19 35.67 1.80 -18.56
C CYS A 19 34.96 1.56 -19.91
N GLY A 20 35.69 1.59 -21.03
CA GLY A 20 35.20 1.15 -22.31
C GLY A 20 35.49 -0.33 -22.55
N HIS A 21 34.80 -1.24 -21.85
CA HIS A 21 34.67 -2.62 -22.29
C HIS A 21 33.59 -2.67 -23.38
N PRO A 22 33.84 -3.26 -24.55
CA PRO A 22 32.78 -3.52 -25.51
C PRO A 22 31.78 -4.49 -24.82
N ALA A 23 30.55 -4.04 -24.68
CA ALA A 23 29.45 -4.90 -24.25
C ALA A 23 29.38 -6.07 -25.23
N ALA A 24 29.75 -7.26 -24.78
CA ALA A 24 29.41 -8.48 -25.47
C ALA A 24 27.88 -8.56 -25.49
N THR A 25 27.28 -8.33 -26.63
CA THR A 25 25.87 -8.63 -26.88
C THR A 25 25.70 -10.14 -26.75
N LEU A 26 25.30 -10.59 -25.57
CA LEU A 26 24.72 -11.93 -25.43
C LEU A 26 23.37 -11.89 -26.18
N PRO A 27 23.07 -12.89 -27.00
CA PRO A 27 21.75 -13.00 -27.60
C PRO A 27 20.76 -13.15 -26.45
N LEU A 28 19.85 -12.19 -26.32
CA LEU A 28 18.64 -12.34 -25.52
C LEU A 28 17.84 -13.45 -26.23
N GLU A 29 18.01 -14.69 -25.75
CA GLU A 29 16.98 -15.69 -25.96
C GLU A 29 15.74 -15.14 -25.28
N GLY A 30 14.79 -14.68 -26.10
CA GLY A 30 13.48 -14.26 -25.68
C GLY A 30 12.68 -15.46 -25.16
N GLY A 31 12.96 -15.85 -23.93
CA GLY A 31 12.00 -16.61 -23.15
C GLY A 31 10.89 -15.62 -22.81
N GLU A 32 9.71 -15.78 -23.42
CA GLU A 32 8.50 -15.19 -22.87
C GLU A 32 8.47 -15.50 -21.37
N PRO A 33 8.22 -14.50 -20.50
CA PRO A 33 8.01 -14.78 -19.09
C PRO A 33 6.91 -15.85 -19.02
N ALA A 34 7.22 -16.97 -18.41
CA ALA A 34 6.24 -18.03 -18.17
C ALA A 34 5.11 -17.38 -17.35
N VAL A 35 4.02 -17.06 -18.01
CA VAL A 35 2.79 -16.63 -17.34
C VAL A 35 2.39 -17.84 -16.53
N SER A 36 2.61 -17.76 -15.21
CA SER A 36 2.09 -18.76 -14.28
C SER A 36 0.59 -18.86 -14.54
N PRO A 37 0.03 -20.05 -14.80
CA PRO A 37 -1.39 -20.17 -15.00
C PRO A 37 -2.10 -19.53 -13.79
N ALA A 38 -3.05 -18.63 -14.07
CA ALA A 38 -3.90 -18.09 -13.02
C ALA A 38 -4.45 -19.27 -12.22
N PRO A 39 -4.39 -19.22 -10.88
CA PRO A 39 -4.97 -20.28 -10.08
C PRO A 39 -6.43 -20.46 -10.49
N GLU A 40 -6.85 -21.73 -10.65
CA GLU A 40 -8.25 -22.06 -10.91
C GLU A 40 -9.10 -21.32 -9.88
N PRO A 41 -10.23 -20.69 -10.27
CA PRO A 41 -11.07 -19.97 -9.33
C PRO A 41 -11.59 -20.96 -8.28
N TRP A 42 -11.05 -20.88 -7.08
CA TRP A 42 -11.56 -21.62 -5.94
C TRP A 42 -12.91 -21.02 -5.60
N GLU A 43 -14.00 -21.71 -5.92
CA GLU A 43 -15.29 -21.38 -5.35
C GLU A 43 -15.25 -21.70 -3.86
N ILE A 44 -14.86 -20.75 -3.04
CA ILE A 44 -14.96 -20.88 -1.59
C ILE A 44 -16.43 -20.79 -1.23
N THR A 45 -16.99 -21.91 -0.78
CA THR A 45 -18.29 -21.95 -0.12
C THR A 45 -18.09 -21.84 1.38
N GLY A 46 -18.91 -21.05 2.07
CA GLY A 46 -18.75 -20.87 3.49
C GLY A 46 -19.69 -19.80 4.07
N GLN A 47 -19.39 -19.36 5.27
CA GLN A 47 -20.13 -18.33 5.97
C GLN A 47 -19.66 -16.95 5.51
N LEU A 48 -20.61 -16.01 5.36
CA LEU A 48 -20.29 -14.61 5.13
C LEU A 48 -19.90 -13.97 6.46
N ALA A 49 -18.66 -13.53 6.58
CA ALA A 49 -18.18 -12.69 7.65
C ALA A 49 -18.26 -11.24 7.21
N GLU A 50 -18.93 -10.39 7.96
CA GLU A 50 -19.08 -8.98 7.63
C GLU A 50 -18.70 -8.11 8.83
N TYR A 51 -18.00 -7.02 8.54
CA TYR A 51 -17.79 -5.90 9.43
C TYR A 51 -18.31 -4.64 8.76
N THR A 52 -19.23 -3.96 9.43
CA THR A 52 -19.73 -2.64 9.02
C THR A 52 -19.79 -1.78 10.27
N GLY A 53 -18.79 -0.93 10.44
CA GLY A 53 -18.67 -0.07 11.61
C GLY A 53 -18.00 1.25 11.25
N GLY A 54 -18.54 2.37 11.74
CA GLY A 54 -18.05 3.68 11.39
C GLY A 54 -18.06 3.90 9.87
N HIS A 55 -16.87 4.10 9.30
CA HIS A 55 -16.68 4.31 7.86
C HIS A 55 -15.85 3.18 7.22
N VAL A 56 -15.85 2.02 7.85
CA VAL A 56 -15.19 0.79 7.38
C VAL A 56 -16.24 -0.21 6.96
N ASP A 57 -16.10 -0.75 5.76
CA ASP A 57 -16.95 -1.82 5.25
C ASP A 57 -16.08 -2.89 4.62
N MET A 58 -16.18 -4.12 5.14
CA MET A 58 -15.52 -5.29 4.59
C MET A 58 -16.34 -6.55 4.80
N ALA A 59 -16.20 -7.48 3.87
CA ALA A 59 -16.77 -8.81 3.99
C ALA A 59 -15.84 -9.86 3.38
N LEU A 60 -15.84 -11.05 3.98
CA LEU A 60 -15.11 -12.23 3.52
C LEU A 60 -16.04 -13.44 3.50
N THR A 61 -15.80 -14.39 2.60
CA THR A 61 -16.36 -15.73 2.72
C THR A 61 -15.40 -16.60 3.50
N ILE A 62 -15.82 -17.09 4.65
CA ILE A 62 -15.02 -17.92 5.55
C ILE A 62 -15.42 -19.38 5.33
N PRO A 63 -14.49 -20.25 4.86
CA PRO A 63 -14.81 -21.64 4.55
C PRO A 63 -15.08 -22.48 5.82
N ASP A 64 -15.67 -23.65 5.63
CA ASP A 64 -15.81 -24.64 6.69
C ASP A 64 -14.44 -25.00 7.27
N GLY A 65 -14.39 -25.20 8.59
CA GLY A 65 -13.11 -25.43 9.31
C GLY A 65 -12.40 -24.16 9.76
N TRP A 66 -12.96 -22.99 9.47
CA TRP A 66 -12.52 -21.72 10.00
C TRP A 66 -13.61 -21.07 10.87
N THR A 67 -13.20 -20.28 11.83
CA THR A 67 -14.06 -19.42 12.66
C THR A 67 -13.68 -17.97 12.46
N TRP A 68 -14.60 -17.06 12.75
CA TRP A 68 -14.36 -15.62 12.62
C TRP A 68 -15.06 -14.83 13.72
N GLU A 69 -14.55 -13.62 13.96
CA GLU A 69 -15.12 -12.62 14.86
C GLU A 69 -14.82 -11.21 14.35
N THR A 70 -15.57 -10.21 14.81
CA THR A 70 -15.28 -8.81 14.54
C THR A 70 -14.23 -8.29 15.51
N LEU A 71 -13.38 -7.37 15.02
CA LEU A 71 -12.37 -6.67 15.81
C LEU A 71 -12.66 -5.17 15.86
N GLU A 72 -12.57 -4.61 17.07
CA GLU A 72 -12.58 -3.16 17.31
C GLU A 72 -11.59 -2.88 18.45
N GLU A 73 -10.31 -2.72 18.12
CA GLU A 73 -9.26 -2.48 19.09
C GLU A 73 -8.27 -1.41 18.58
N ASP A 74 -7.86 -0.51 19.48
CA ASP A 74 -6.75 0.44 19.26
C ASP A 74 -6.75 1.21 17.93
N GLY A 75 -7.95 1.63 17.47
CA GLY A 75 -8.10 2.34 16.20
C GLY A 75 -8.02 1.44 14.96
N GLN A 76 -8.06 0.14 15.14
CA GLN A 76 -8.21 -0.87 14.09
C GLN A 76 -9.61 -1.45 14.14
N ALA A 77 -10.23 -1.58 12.98
CA ALA A 77 -11.55 -2.16 12.83
C ALA A 77 -11.51 -3.23 11.74
N GLY A 78 -12.14 -4.37 11.96
CA GLY A 78 -12.07 -5.43 10.97
C GLY A 78 -12.60 -6.79 11.38
N LEU A 79 -12.02 -7.81 10.78
CA LEU A 79 -12.35 -9.21 10.95
C LEU A 79 -11.12 -10.01 11.37
N ARG A 80 -11.30 -10.90 12.34
CA ARG A 80 -10.33 -11.94 12.68
C ARG A 80 -10.89 -13.29 12.22
N PHE A 81 -10.04 -14.12 11.63
CA PHE A 81 -10.40 -15.45 11.20
C PHE A 81 -9.26 -16.44 11.47
N ARG A 82 -9.63 -17.63 11.96
CA ARG A 82 -8.66 -18.64 12.36
C ARG A 82 -9.10 -20.04 12.00
N LYS A 83 -8.14 -20.91 11.76
CA LYS A 83 -8.38 -22.30 11.45
C LYS A 83 -8.76 -23.06 12.72
N THR A 84 -9.85 -23.82 12.70
CA THR A 84 -10.38 -24.50 13.89
C THR A 84 -9.44 -25.59 14.37
N GLU A 85 -8.81 -26.34 13.45
CA GLU A 85 -7.92 -27.46 13.76
C GLU A 85 -6.48 -27.02 14.07
N ASP A 86 -6.10 -25.80 13.67
CA ASP A 86 -4.76 -25.27 13.91
C ASP A 86 -4.84 -23.81 14.41
N PRO A 87 -4.95 -23.60 15.72
CA PRO A 87 -5.06 -22.25 16.29
C PRO A 87 -3.84 -21.35 16.06
N ALA A 88 -2.71 -21.88 15.60
CA ALA A 88 -1.56 -21.07 15.19
C ALA A 88 -1.78 -20.38 13.84
N VAL A 89 -2.77 -20.83 13.07
CA VAL A 89 -3.21 -20.19 11.82
C VAL A 89 -4.36 -19.26 12.13
N ASP A 90 -4.01 -18.03 12.50
CA ASP A 90 -4.88 -16.99 13.03
C ASP A 90 -4.52 -15.65 12.37
N PHE A 91 -5.48 -15.02 11.70
CA PHE A 91 -5.26 -13.82 10.89
C PHE A 91 -6.28 -12.75 11.21
N ARG A 92 -5.87 -11.51 11.04
CA ARG A 92 -6.77 -10.36 11.06
C ARG A 92 -6.70 -9.60 9.74
N LEU A 93 -7.85 -9.24 9.21
CA LEU A 93 -8.01 -8.24 8.15
C LEU A 93 -8.55 -6.97 8.80
N THR A 94 -7.75 -5.92 8.83
CA THR A 94 -8.11 -4.66 9.50
C THR A 94 -7.96 -3.49 8.55
N CYS A 95 -8.77 -2.46 8.76
CA CYS A 95 -8.59 -1.15 8.14
C CYS A 95 -7.88 -0.22 9.12
N TRP A 96 -6.79 0.38 8.66
CA TRP A 96 -5.98 1.29 9.46
C TRP A 96 -6.43 2.73 9.26
N THR A 97 -6.58 3.48 10.35
CA THR A 97 -6.97 4.90 10.32
C THR A 97 -5.87 5.81 9.80
N VAL A 98 -4.63 5.35 9.86
CA VAL A 98 -3.46 6.07 9.34
C VAL A 98 -2.89 5.30 8.15
N GLY A 99 -2.27 6.01 7.21
CA GLY A 99 -1.65 5.38 6.06
C GLY A 99 -0.66 4.31 6.48
N TYR A 100 -0.81 3.13 5.89
CA TYR A 100 0.07 2.00 6.12
C TYR A 100 1.30 2.13 5.21
N GLY A 101 2.47 1.98 5.78
CA GLY A 101 3.72 1.97 5.04
C GLY A 101 4.67 0.95 5.64
N ILE A 102 5.39 0.21 4.78
CA ILE A 102 6.41 -0.73 5.20
C ILE A 102 7.77 -0.08 4.98
N CYS A 103 8.53 0.03 6.07
CA CYS A 103 9.92 0.46 6.05
C CYS A 103 10.77 -0.67 6.60
N GLY A 104 11.66 -1.23 5.78
CA GLY A 104 12.60 -2.25 6.27
C GLY A 104 13.58 -2.70 5.19
N THR A 105 14.81 -3.00 5.63
CA THR A 105 15.79 -3.71 4.82
C THR A 105 15.52 -5.21 5.03
N GLY A 106 15.33 -5.96 3.96
CA GLY A 106 15.08 -7.41 4.03
C GLY A 106 13.63 -7.81 3.76
N VAL A 107 12.73 -6.85 3.58
CA VAL A 107 11.35 -7.14 3.16
C VAL A 107 11.32 -7.51 1.68
N THR A 108 10.73 -8.65 1.39
CA THR A 108 10.39 -9.07 0.02
C THR A 108 8.95 -8.67 -0.26
N THR A 109 8.71 -8.04 -1.41
CA THR A 109 7.38 -7.64 -1.86
C THR A 109 7.02 -8.40 -3.12
N GLU A 110 5.85 -9.03 -3.13
CA GLU A 110 5.26 -9.71 -4.27
C GLU A 110 3.92 -9.04 -4.61
N GLU A 111 3.71 -8.71 -5.88
CA GLU A 111 2.42 -8.22 -6.36
C GLU A 111 1.57 -9.41 -6.81
N LEU A 112 0.37 -9.52 -6.26
CA LEU A 112 -0.54 -10.63 -6.53
C LEU A 112 -1.90 -10.12 -7.01
N THR A 113 -2.50 -10.90 -7.91
CA THR A 113 -3.93 -10.78 -8.24
C THR A 113 -4.65 -11.97 -7.61
N LEU A 114 -5.54 -11.70 -6.67
CA LEU A 114 -6.35 -12.72 -6.01
C LEU A 114 -7.45 -13.25 -6.94
N SER A 115 -8.05 -14.39 -6.58
CA SER A 115 -9.09 -15.05 -7.38
C SER A 115 -10.31 -14.18 -7.69
N GLY A 116 -10.63 -13.23 -6.81
CA GLY A 116 -11.71 -12.25 -7.03
C GLY A 116 -11.28 -10.99 -7.81
N GLY A 117 -10.06 -10.95 -8.31
CA GLY A 117 -9.53 -9.82 -9.08
C GLY A 117 -8.89 -8.70 -8.25
N GLN A 118 -8.90 -8.81 -6.91
CA GLN A 118 -8.27 -7.82 -6.04
C GLN A 118 -6.75 -7.85 -6.24
N GLN A 119 -6.16 -6.66 -6.30
CA GLN A 119 -4.71 -6.48 -6.32
C GLN A 119 -4.20 -6.32 -4.90
N VAL A 120 -3.17 -7.07 -4.54
CA VAL A 120 -2.54 -6.96 -3.23
C VAL A 120 -1.02 -6.94 -3.35
N TRP A 121 -0.38 -6.35 -2.35
CA TRP A 121 1.05 -6.56 -2.07
C TRP A 121 1.17 -7.55 -0.93
N GLN A 122 1.85 -8.66 -1.18
CA GLN A 122 2.31 -9.55 -0.13
C GLN A 122 3.72 -9.17 0.26
N HIS A 123 3.91 -8.74 1.47
CA HIS A 123 5.22 -8.44 2.05
C HIS A 123 5.61 -9.53 3.02
N THR A 124 6.84 -9.98 2.92
CA THR A 124 7.40 -11.00 3.82
C THR A 124 8.80 -10.63 4.26
N GLU A 125 9.10 -10.90 5.53
CA GLU A 125 10.43 -10.75 6.10
C GLU A 125 10.65 -11.88 7.13
N GLY A 126 11.86 -12.37 7.27
CA GLY A 126 12.19 -13.25 8.37
C GLY A 126 13.19 -14.34 8.06
N SER A 127 13.54 -15.05 9.14
CA SER A 127 14.47 -16.19 9.16
C SER A 127 13.78 -17.51 8.77
N ASP A 128 14.55 -18.60 8.81
CA ASP A 128 14.06 -19.93 8.42
C ASP A 128 12.89 -20.44 9.28
N ASP A 129 12.86 -20.08 10.57
CA ASP A 129 11.86 -20.60 11.52
C ASP A 129 10.59 -19.73 11.58
N ASN A 130 10.73 -18.40 11.46
CA ASN A 130 9.63 -17.45 11.58
C ASN A 130 9.60 -16.51 10.38
N ILE A 131 8.39 -16.11 10.01
CA ILE A 131 8.15 -15.17 8.93
C ILE A 131 7.17 -14.11 9.41
N TRP A 132 7.50 -12.85 9.16
CA TRP A 132 6.55 -11.76 9.20
C TRP A 132 5.83 -11.71 7.86
N VAL A 133 4.51 -11.63 7.90
CA VAL A 133 3.64 -11.61 6.72
C VAL A 133 2.69 -10.44 6.81
N ASN A 134 2.55 -9.75 5.70
CA ASN A 134 1.60 -8.67 5.56
C ASN A 134 1.04 -8.65 4.14
N ILE A 135 -0.28 -8.62 4.01
CA ILE A 135 -0.98 -8.58 2.73
C ILE A 135 -1.81 -7.30 2.69
N ALA A 136 -1.35 -6.33 1.93
CA ALA A 136 -1.99 -5.02 1.80
C ALA A 136 -2.82 -4.95 0.52
N PHE A 137 -4.11 -4.65 0.65
CA PHE A 137 -4.99 -4.42 -0.50
C PHE A 137 -4.63 -3.10 -1.19
N ARG A 138 -4.65 -3.13 -2.51
CA ARG A 138 -4.43 -1.97 -3.36
C ARG A 138 -5.77 -1.41 -3.85
N ASP A 139 -5.74 -0.14 -4.24
CA ASP A 139 -6.87 0.51 -4.91
C ASP A 139 -8.19 0.44 -4.11
N THR A 140 -8.06 0.42 -2.76
CA THR A 140 -9.20 0.41 -1.84
C THR A 140 -9.32 1.76 -1.12
N PRO A 141 -10.55 2.16 -0.77
CA PRO A 141 -10.77 3.34 0.05
C PRO A 141 -10.33 3.04 1.50
N GLY A 142 -9.11 3.42 1.84
CA GLY A 142 -8.47 3.12 3.13
C GLY A 142 -7.36 2.07 3.02
N SER A 143 -6.65 1.87 4.12
CA SER A 143 -5.52 0.94 4.21
C SER A 143 -5.97 -0.39 4.81
N TYR A 144 -6.41 -1.31 3.98
CA TYR A 144 -6.81 -2.65 4.40
C TYR A 144 -5.64 -3.61 4.35
N VAL A 145 -5.36 -4.24 5.48
CA VAL A 145 -4.20 -5.08 5.67
C VAL A 145 -4.60 -6.39 6.37
N CYS A 146 -4.17 -7.51 5.80
CA CYS A 146 -4.28 -8.82 6.44
C CYS A 146 -2.91 -9.26 6.94
N MET A 147 -2.86 -9.73 8.18
CA MET A 147 -1.64 -10.22 8.82
C MET A 147 -1.95 -11.28 9.87
N PRO A 148 -0.98 -12.17 10.22
CA PRO A 148 -1.10 -13.02 11.40
C PRO A 148 -1.39 -12.19 12.66
N GLU A 149 -2.22 -12.75 13.55
CA GLU A 149 -2.68 -12.07 14.76
C GLU A 149 -1.53 -11.66 15.68
N GLU A 150 -0.52 -12.50 15.80
CA GLU A 150 0.63 -12.24 16.66
C GLU A 150 1.64 -11.28 15.99
N ASN A 151 1.28 -9.99 15.93
CA ASN A 151 2.09 -8.90 15.37
C ASN A 151 2.57 -9.13 13.93
N GLY A 152 1.80 -9.86 13.14
CA GLY A 152 2.15 -10.20 11.77
C GLY A 152 3.19 -11.34 11.66
N VAL A 153 3.57 -12.00 12.74
CA VAL A 153 4.59 -13.05 12.76
C VAL A 153 3.95 -14.42 12.95
N MET A 154 4.42 -15.39 12.20
CA MET A 154 4.05 -16.80 12.39
C MET A 154 5.20 -17.74 12.01
N GLY A 155 5.07 -19.03 12.33
CA GLY A 155 6.04 -20.04 11.87
C GLY A 155 6.03 -20.17 10.34
N ARG A 156 7.20 -20.18 9.71
CA ARG A 156 7.32 -20.28 8.24
C ARG A 156 6.61 -21.53 7.71
N ALA A 157 6.81 -22.68 8.34
CA ALA A 157 6.16 -23.92 7.91
C ALA A 157 4.62 -23.84 7.98
N ALA A 158 4.08 -23.13 8.98
CA ALA A 158 2.64 -22.89 9.09
C ALA A 158 2.16 -21.95 7.99
N TRP A 159 2.91 -20.88 7.69
CA TRP A 159 2.61 -19.99 6.56
C TRP A 159 2.61 -20.73 5.24
N ASP A 160 3.67 -21.49 4.94
CA ASP A 160 3.78 -22.22 3.69
C ASP A 160 2.64 -23.25 3.51
N ALA A 161 2.13 -23.80 4.61
CA ALA A 161 1.02 -24.74 4.60
C ALA A 161 -0.36 -24.07 4.44
N CYS A 162 -0.55 -22.83 4.88
CA CYS A 162 -1.86 -22.15 4.84
C CYS A 162 -1.95 -21.00 3.82
N ARG A 163 -0.83 -20.59 3.22
CA ARG A 163 -0.75 -19.41 2.33
C ARG A 163 -1.86 -19.39 1.27
N ASP A 164 -1.99 -20.46 0.52
CA ASP A 164 -2.92 -20.50 -0.60
C ASP A 164 -4.38 -20.45 -0.13
N GLU A 165 -4.70 -21.07 1.01
CA GLU A 165 -6.01 -21.02 1.63
C GLU A 165 -6.35 -19.60 2.13
N VAL A 166 -5.39 -18.93 2.77
CA VAL A 166 -5.55 -17.52 3.20
C VAL A 166 -5.75 -16.59 2.00
N LEU A 167 -4.92 -16.73 0.95
CA LEU A 167 -5.07 -15.93 -0.27
C LEU A 167 -6.41 -16.19 -0.96
N ALA A 168 -6.91 -17.42 -0.93
CA ALA A 168 -8.22 -17.75 -1.47
C ALA A 168 -9.36 -17.11 -0.65
N ILE A 169 -9.29 -17.11 0.69
CA ILE A 169 -10.23 -16.39 1.56
C ILE A 169 -10.21 -14.90 1.23
N LEU A 170 -9.02 -14.28 1.15
CA LEU A 170 -8.87 -12.88 0.79
C LEU A 170 -9.37 -12.58 -0.63
N GLY A 171 -9.29 -13.53 -1.55
CA GLY A 171 -9.88 -13.43 -2.89
C GLY A 171 -11.40 -13.29 -2.91
N THR A 172 -12.09 -13.57 -1.79
CA THR A 172 -13.53 -13.32 -1.64
C THR A 172 -13.86 -11.93 -1.10
N ALA A 173 -12.83 -11.14 -0.77
CA ALA A 173 -12.99 -9.86 -0.10
C ALA A 173 -13.85 -8.87 -0.90
N ARG A 174 -14.78 -8.24 -0.19
CA ARG A 174 -15.56 -7.09 -0.65
C ARG A 174 -15.25 -5.95 0.31
N ILE A 175 -14.59 -4.93 -0.19
CA ILE A 175 -14.04 -3.84 0.63
C ILE A 175 -14.59 -2.52 0.12
N GLY A 176 -15.00 -1.64 1.04
CA GLY A 176 -15.39 -0.27 0.73
C GLY A 176 -16.64 -0.16 -0.15
N ARG A 177 -17.62 -1.04 0.00
CA ARG A 177 -18.88 -0.99 -0.76
C ARG A 177 -19.61 0.32 -0.48
N GLY A 178 -19.98 1.03 -1.55
CA GLY A 178 -20.69 2.30 -1.43
C GLY A 178 -19.81 3.50 -1.07
N ILE A 179 -18.50 3.31 -0.91
CA ILE A 179 -17.54 4.40 -0.78
C ILE A 179 -17.08 4.83 -2.17
N LEU A 180 -16.94 6.14 -2.39
CA LEU A 180 -16.40 6.67 -3.64
C LEU A 180 -14.99 6.13 -3.89
N THR A 181 -14.65 5.90 -5.14
CA THR A 181 -13.26 5.63 -5.52
C THR A 181 -12.41 6.90 -5.35
N GLU A 182 -11.09 6.75 -5.17
CA GLU A 182 -10.18 7.88 -5.13
C GLU A 182 -10.36 8.81 -6.34
N GLN A 183 -10.41 8.24 -7.55
CA GLN A 183 -10.59 9.03 -8.77
C GLN A 183 -11.91 9.80 -8.76
N ALA A 184 -13.01 9.20 -8.33
CA ALA A 184 -14.30 9.90 -8.26
C ALA A 184 -14.26 11.06 -7.25
N ALA A 185 -13.59 10.87 -6.10
CA ALA A 185 -13.42 11.93 -5.12
C ALA A 185 -12.52 13.07 -5.65
N VAL A 186 -11.43 12.72 -6.34
CA VAL A 186 -10.55 13.70 -6.99
C VAL A 186 -11.30 14.50 -8.06
N ASP A 187 -12.10 13.85 -8.89
CA ASP A 187 -12.89 14.51 -9.94
C ASP A 187 -13.91 15.49 -9.35
N LEU A 188 -14.60 15.09 -8.27
CA LEU A 188 -15.56 15.96 -7.57
C LEU A 188 -14.88 17.18 -6.93
N ALA A 189 -13.75 16.97 -6.27
CA ALA A 189 -12.99 18.04 -5.66
C ALA A 189 -12.41 18.99 -6.73
N ALA A 190 -11.86 18.44 -7.82
CA ALA A 190 -11.29 19.22 -8.93
C ALA A 190 -12.34 20.12 -9.62
N ALA A 191 -13.59 19.66 -9.69
CA ALA A 191 -14.68 20.47 -10.24
C ALA A 191 -14.98 21.73 -9.41
N GLN A 192 -14.59 21.75 -8.13
CA GLN A 192 -14.79 22.89 -7.23
C GLN A 192 -13.51 23.66 -6.91
N TYR A 193 -12.35 23.10 -7.24
CA TYR A 193 -11.07 23.75 -7.01
C TYR A 193 -10.76 24.76 -8.11
N ASP A 194 -10.66 26.04 -7.75
CA ASP A 194 -10.38 27.15 -8.68
C ASP A 194 -8.88 27.51 -8.80
N GLY A 195 -8.02 26.82 -8.03
CA GLY A 195 -6.58 27.02 -8.06
C GLY A 195 -5.88 26.22 -9.19
N ALA A 196 -4.70 26.69 -9.58
CA ALA A 196 -3.86 25.92 -10.50
C ALA A 196 -3.11 24.81 -9.73
N TYR A 197 -3.06 23.61 -10.28
CA TYR A 197 -2.32 22.47 -9.73
C TYR A 197 -1.67 21.65 -10.85
N ASP A 198 -0.64 20.88 -10.48
CA ASP A 198 0.06 19.98 -11.39
C ASP A 198 -0.33 18.52 -11.12
N THR A 199 -0.64 18.19 -9.85
CA THR A 199 -1.04 16.85 -9.40
C THR A 199 -2.17 16.94 -8.39
N ALA A 200 -3.05 15.94 -8.40
CA ALA A 200 -4.08 15.75 -7.37
C ALA A 200 -4.13 14.27 -6.98
N TRP A 201 -4.35 14.00 -5.70
CA TRP A 201 -4.53 12.65 -5.17
C TRP A 201 -5.44 12.68 -3.95
N GLY A 202 -6.10 11.57 -3.69
CA GLY A 202 -7.01 11.40 -2.56
C GLY A 202 -6.45 10.46 -1.51
N ARG A 203 -6.79 10.73 -0.25
CA ARG A 203 -6.59 9.82 0.86
C ARG A 203 -7.89 9.69 1.64
N TYR A 204 -8.40 8.48 1.76
CA TYR A 204 -9.60 8.22 2.55
C TYR A 204 -9.27 8.17 4.03
N ASP A 205 -9.96 8.99 4.82
CA ASP A 205 -9.89 8.95 6.27
C ASP A 205 -11.06 8.14 6.82
N VAL A 206 -10.77 6.93 7.29
CA VAL A 206 -11.77 6.03 7.84
C VAL A 206 -12.39 6.52 9.16
N THR A 207 -11.77 7.50 9.82
CA THR A 207 -12.30 8.10 11.05
C THR A 207 -13.44 9.05 10.76
N THR A 208 -13.30 9.85 9.70
CA THR A 208 -14.28 10.88 9.31
C THR A 208 -15.19 10.41 8.17
N GLY A 209 -14.81 9.36 7.44
CA GLY A 209 -15.53 8.89 6.25
C GLY A 209 -15.40 9.82 5.05
N CYS A 210 -14.37 10.65 5.03
CA CYS A 210 -14.14 11.63 3.98
C CYS A 210 -12.85 11.33 3.22
N TRP A 211 -12.84 11.69 1.95
CA TRP A 211 -11.63 11.80 1.17
C TRP A 211 -10.97 13.16 1.41
N ALA A 212 -9.72 13.16 1.84
CA ALA A 212 -8.87 14.34 1.82
C ALA A 212 -8.17 14.40 0.45
N VAL A 213 -8.68 15.25 -0.45
CA VAL A 213 -8.11 15.42 -1.79
C VAL A 213 -7.11 16.56 -1.77
N THR A 214 -5.86 16.22 -2.05
CA THR A 214 -4.73 17.16 -2.06
C THR A 214 -4.44 17.61 -3.47
N PHE A 215 -4.42 18.92 -3.69
CA PHE A 215 -3.96 19.57 -4.92
C PHE A 215 -2.59 20.18 -4.68
N SER A 216 -1.61 19.80 -5.47
CA SER A 216 -0.24 20.31 -5.33
C SER A 216 0.22 21.03 -6.60
N LYS A 217 0.93 22.13 -6.39
CA LYS A 217 1.62 22.87 -7.45
C LYS A 217 3.10 22.95 -7.14
N GLY A 218 3.91 22.46 -8.07
CA GLY A 218 5.37 22.38 -7.92
C GLY A 218 5.87 20.97 -7.59
N ALA A 219 7.18 20.84 -7.38
CA ALA A 219 7.78 19.54 -7.08
C ALA A 219 7.27 18.98 -5.73
N VAL A 220 7.11 17.66 -5.67
CA VAL A 220 6.79 16.95 -4.43
C VAL A 220 7.86 17.28 -3.39
N GLY A 221 7.43 17.90 -2.27
CA GLY A 221 8.33 18.30 -1.17
C GLY A 221 8.68 19.78 -1.08
N GLY A 222 8.17 20.64 -1.97
CA GLY A 222 8.50 22.07 -1.96
C GLY A 222 7.44 23.00 -2.54
N GLY A 223 6.17 22.59 -2.57
CA GLY A 223 5.09 23.38 -3.18
C GLY A 223 3.97 23.75 -2.21
N ASN A 224 3.11 24.65 -2.64
CA ASN A 224 1.86 24.92 -1.95
C ASN A 224 0.87 23.79 -2.25
N ALA A 225 0.22 23.25 -1.22
CA ALA A 225 -0.84 22.28 -1.36
C ALA A 225 -2.16 22.84 -0.77
N ALA A 226 -3.26 22.51 -1.41
CA ALA A 226 -4.60 22.75 -0.89
C ALA A 226 -5.29 21.41 -0.67
N ILE A 227 -6.09 21.27 0.38
CA ILE A 227 -6.87 20.08 0.65
C ILE A 227 -8.34 20.44 0.65
N LEU A 228 -9.13 19.69 -0.13
CA LEU A 228 -10.58 19.70 -0.08
C LEU A 228 -11.05 18.35 0.44
N TYR A 229 -12.12 18.35 1.24
CA TYR A 229 -12.70 17.12 1.76
C TYR A 229 -13.95 16.76 0.96
N VAL A 230 -14.07 15.48 0.58
CA VAL A 230 -15.24 14.94 -0.12
C VAL A 230 -15.84 13.86 0.75
N ASP A 231 -17.09 14.03 1.16
CA ASP A 231 -17.80 13.05 1.98
C ASP A 231 -18.27 11.83 1.16
N SER A 232 -18.81 10.81 1.82
CA SER A 232 -19.34 9.61 1.19
C SER A 232 -20.50 9.86 0.23
N GLY A 233 -21.22 10.99 0.38
CA GLY A 233 -22.29 11.44 -0.51
C GLY A 233 -21.79 12.23 -1.71
N GLY A 234 -20.49 12.53 -1.79
CA GLY A 234 -19.90 13.34 -2.85
C GLY A 234 -19.98 14.85 -2.62
N ALA A 235 -20.40 15.30 -1.42
CA ALA A 235 -20.37 16.73 -1.10
C ALA A 235 -18.93 17.16 -0.80
N VAL A 236 -18.51 18.24 -1.44
CA VAL A 236 -17.17 18.81 -1.26
C VAL A 236 -17.23 19.91 -0.21
N SER A 237 -16.34 19.85 0.78
CA SER A 237 -16.22 20.88 1.81
C SER A 237 -15.62 22.16 1.26
N ASP A 238 -16.18 23.30 1.67
CA ASP A 238 -15.62 24.62 1.39
C ASP A 238 -14.38 24.95 2.27
N GLU A 239 -14.11 24.14 3.29
CA GLU A 239 -12.93 24.29 4.13
C GLU A 239 -11.68 23.89 3.35
N ARG A 240 -10.95 24.89 2.91
CA ARG A 240 -9.63 24.74 2.28
C ARG A 240 -8.57 24.83 3.35
N VAL A 241 -7.89 23.72 3.60
CA VAL A 241 -6.70 23.72 4.46
C VAL A 241 -5.48 23.90 3.57
N TRP A 242 -4.80 25.02 3.73
CA TRP A 242 -3.51 25.24 3.07
C TRP A 242 -2.42 24.60 3.92
N MET A 243 -1.77 23.60 3.39
CA MET A 243 -0.54 23.07 4.00
C MET A 243 0.66 23.57 3.19
N CYS A 244 1.58 24.28 3.83
CA CYS A 244 2.94 24.35 3.31
C CYS A 244 3.53 22.95 3.51
N ILE A 245 3.75 22.22 2.44
CA ILE A 245 4.66 21.09 2.49
C ILE A 245 6.03 21.75 2.63
N GLU A 246 6.52 21.80 3.88
CA GLU A 246 7.86 22.31 4.13
C GLU A 246 8.83 21.47 3.32
N GLY A 247 9.40 22.08 2.28
CA GLY A 247 10.66 21.61 1.73
C GLY A 247 11.72 21.65 2.83
N PRO A 248 12.90 21.04 2.65
CA PRO A 248 13.95 21.13 3.63
C PRO A 248 14.11 22.60 4.02
N MET A 249 13.99 22.91 5.32
CA MET A 249 14.20 24.27 5.83
C MET A 249 15.54 24.71 5.28
N GLU A 250 15.53 25.63 4.32
CA GLU A 250 16.74 26.36 4.00
C GLU A 250 17.09 27.08 5.29
N ASP A 251 18.22 26.69 5.85
CA ASP A 251 18.85 27.36 7.00
C ASP A 251 19.05 28.83 6.58
N THR A 252 18.01 29.64 6.83
CA THR A 252 18.12 31.08 6.70
C THR A 252 19.02 31.52 7.87
N GLY A 253 20.32 31.31 7.67
CA GLY A 253 21.36 31.83 8.54
C GLY A 253 21.07 33.29 8.79
N ALA A 254 20.50 33.56 9.96
CA ALA A 254 20.41 34.90 10.47
C ALA A 254 21.81 35.45 10.56
N ALA A 255 22.21 36.22 9.56
CA ALA A 255 23.39 37.06 9.63
C ALA A 255 23.11 38.13 10.66
N ASN A 256 23.77 38.03 11.81
CA ASN A 256 24.01 39.16 12.69
C ASN A 256 25.21 39.96 12.20
#